data_c0a7d0dc5b5394dd0b2a9bfefe23b8ed
#
_entry.id   c0a7d0dc5b5394dd0b2a9bfefe23b8ed
#
_cell.length_a   1.000
_cell.length_b   1.000
_cell.length_c   1.000
_cell.angle_alpha   90.00
_cell.angle_beta   90.00
_cell.angle_gamma   90.00
#
_symmetry.space_group_name_H-M   'P 1'
#
loop_
_entity.id
_entity.type
_entity.pdbx_description
1 polymer ?
#
loop_
_entity_poly.entity_id
_entity_poly.type
_entity_poly.pdbx_seq_one_letter_code
_entity_poly.pdbx_strand_id
1 'polypeptide(L)'
;EYWSKFKADTKDKIKLLAKEINELLFQPEYETPIKTVDLPMAGKGYSAQTLELIFNLVNIVNDIKIVEWKKMKNAKDIEPADDENGDSTLEYLKKTKKIADIIAGDENYSLGLSPIVYFYSIDGRYQITAFMAIVELVKGYTKDDFFKFTIIRGMFEEFLVKYKSIIKQIVSKYGSGHKSYKRIQSLFVLIISGLLAKTKDGISKEDEIWDAINSHKDFKYLRREETEMEPVVICFQIF
;
A
#
# COMPACT_ATOMS: atom_id res chain seq x y z
N GLU A 1 29.09 9.47 -4.68
CA GLU A 1 30.13 9.27 -5.72
C GLU A 1 29.64 8.40 -6.89
N TYR A 2 28.87 7.33 -6.68
CA TYR A 2 28.33 6.48 -7.76
C TYR A 2 27.48 7.25 -8.77
N TRP A 3 26.61 8.11 -8.28
CA TRP A 3 25.74 8.94 -9.11
C TRP A 3 26.50 9.77 -10.15
N SER A 4 27.74 10.18 -9.85
CA SER A 4 28.57 10.95 -10.78
C SER A 4 29.10 10.15 -11.96
N LYS A 5 29.17 8.81 -11.80
CA LYS A 5 29.69 7.90 -12.84
C LYS A 5 28.69 7.58 -13.93
N PHE A 6 27.38 7.72 -13.67
CA PHE A 6 26.35 7.44 -14.65
C PHE A 6 26.39 8.39 -15.84
N LYS A 7 26.07 7.90 -17.03
CA LYS A 7 25.92 8.74 -18.23
C LYS A 7 24.79 9.75 -18.02
N ALA A 8 24.88 10.90 -18.69
CA ALA A 8 23.89 11.97 -18.57
C ALA A 8 22.46 11.48 -18.87
N ASP A 9 22.26 10.75 -19.98
CA ASP A 9 20.97 10.16 -20.37
C ASP A 9 20.39 9.22 -19.27
N THR A 10 21.24 8.40 -18.66
CA THR A 10 20.83 7.52 -17.55
C THR A 10 20.38 8.33 -16.33
N LYS A 11 21.12 9.39 -15.97
CA LYS A 11 20.73 10.29 -14.87
C LYS A 11 19.40 10.97 -15.11
N ASP A 12 19.16 11.44 -16.34
CA ASP A 12 17.93 12.13 -16.69
C ASP A 12 16.72 11.18 -16.66
N LYS A 13 16.88 9.95 -17.14
CA LYS A 13 15.85 8.90 -17.03
C LYS A 13 15.52 8.55 -15.57
N ILE A 14 16.55 8.43 -14.71
CA ILE A 14 16.35 8.17 -13.27
C ILE A 14 15.59 9.33 -12.61
N LYS A 15 15.98 10.58 -12.89
CA LYS A 15 15.30 11.77 -12.36
C LYS A 15 13.85 11.83 -12.79
N LEU A 16 13.57 11.54 -14.07
CA LEU A 16 12.21 11.53 -14.61
C LEU A 16 11.34 10.49 -13.89
N LEU A 17 11.79 9.24 -13.79
CA LEU A 17 11.07 8.17 -13.09
C LEU A 17 10.84 8.50 -11.61
N ALA A 18 11.84 9.05 -10.93
CA ALA A 18 11.70 9.46 -9.54
C ALA A 18 10.67 10.59 -9.37
N LYS A 19 10.65 11.54 -10.31
CA LYS A 19 9.66 12.62 -10.34
C LYS A 19 8.25 12.07 -10.54
N GLU A 20 8.04 11.20 -11.54
CA GLU A 20 6.75 10.58 -11.83
C GLU A 20 6.20 9.76 -10.64
N ILE A 21 7.06 8.98 -9.98
CA ILE A 21 6.68 8.25 -8.75
C ILE A 21 6.28 9.21 -7.63
N ASN A 22 7.01 10.33 -7.48
CA ASN A 22 6.71 11.33 -6.47
C ASN A 22 5.35 12.01 -6.75
N GLU A 23 5.09 12.36 -7.99
CA GLU A 23 3.83 12.96 -8.42
C GLU A 23 2.65 12.03 -8.12
N LEU A 24 2.74 10.75 -8.47
CA LEU A 24 1.69 9.77 -8.21
C LEU A 24 1.38 9.56 -6.72
N LEU A 25 2.39 9.57 -5.86
CA LEU A 25 2.23 9.17 -4.47
C LEU A 25 2.00 10.32 -3.50
N PHE A 26 2.56 11.50 -3.79
CA PHE A 26 2.61 12.60 -2.83
C PHE A 26 1.90 13.88 -3.28
N GLN A 27 1.54 13.98 -4.55
CA GLN A 27 0.77 15.14 -5.01
C GLN A 27 -0.73 14.84 -4.87
N PRO A 28 -1.50 15.74 -4.26
CA PRO A 28 -2.95 15.62 -4.24
C PRO A 28 -3.50 15.90 -5.64
N GLU A 29 -4.47 15.12 -6.07
CA GLU A 29 -5.22 15.39 -7.29
C GLU A 29 -6.22 16.51 -7.07
N TYR A 30 -6.37 17.38 -8.07
CA TYR A 30 -7.34 18.46 -8.07
C TYR A 30 -8.34 18.24 -9.20
N GLU A 31 -9.57 17.94 -8.87
CA GLU A 31 -10.64 17.91 -9.84
C GLU A 31 -11.32 19.27 -9.98
N THR A 32 -11.50 19.74 -11.23
CA THR A 32 -12.30 20.94 -11.54
C THR A 32 -13.70 20.50 -11.99
N PRO A 33 -14.79 21.26 -11.71
CA PRO A 33 -14.84 22.66 -11.21
C PRO A 33 -14.83 22.80 -9.69
N ILE A 34 -15.05 21.72 -8.95
CA ILE A 34 -14.98 21.72 -7.49
C ILE A 34 -13.58 21.22 -7.15
N LYS A 35 -12.77 22.06 -6.51
CA LYS A 35 -11.42 21.67 -6.05
C LYS A 35 -11.56 20.67 -4.91
N THR A 36 -11.85 19.41 -5.23
CA THR A 36 -11.70 18.31 -4.30
C THR A 36 -10.22 18.00 -4.18
N VAL A 37 -9.71 18.08 -2.98
CA VAL A 37 -8.32 17.72 -2.68
C VAL A 37 -8.36 16.33 -2.08
N ASP A 38 -7.97 15.33 -2.85
CA ASP A 38 -7.74 14.00 -2.30
C ASP A 38 -6.47 13.99 -1.45
N LEU A 39 -6.49 13.16 -0.41
CA LEU A 39 -5.32 12.97 0.43
C LEU A 39 -4.23 12.27 -0.37
N PRO A 40 -2.94 12.64 -0.20
CA PRO A 40 -1.85 11.93 -0.88
C PRO A 40 -1.84 10.45 -0.55
N MET A 41 -1.57 9.61 -1.56
CA MET A 41 -1.47 8.14 -1.41
C MET A 41 -0.46 7.72 -0.35
N ALA A 42 0.64 8.43 -0.24
CA ALA A 42 1.76 8.07 0.61
C ALA A 42 2.01 9.05 1.78
N GLY A 43 1.00 9.83 2.16
CA GLY A 43 1.12 10.81 3.22
C GLY A 43 1.84 12.09 2.78
N LYS A 44 2.46 12.80 3.71
CA LYS A 44 3.09 14.10 3.42
C LYS A 44 4.37 13.94 2.59
N GLY A 45 4.46 14.64 1.46
CA GLY A 45 5.56 14.57 0.51
C GLY A 45 6.91 15.11 1.00
N TYR A 46 6.94 15.86 2.09
CA TYR A 46 8.16 16.47 2.61
C TYR A 46 8.29 16.20 4.12
N SER A 47 8.74 15.00 4.46
CA SER A 47 9.03 14.63 5.84
C SER A 47 10.23 13.67 5.86
N ALA A 48 10.87 13.51 7.02
CA ALA A 48 11.92 12.50 7.18
C ALA A 48 11.43 11.07 6.89
N GLN A 49 10.13 10.83 7.00
CA GLN A 49 9.50 9.54 6.72
C GLN A 49 9.28 9.28 5.21
N THR A 50 9.28 10.33 4.38
CA THR A 50 9.06 10.21 2.94
C THR A 50 10.14 9.37 2.27
N LEU A 51 11.40 9.62 2.60
CA LEU A 51 12.52 8.86 2.03
C LEU A 51 12.48 7.39 2.45
N GLU A 52 12.19 7.12 3.72
CA GLU A 52 12.01 5.76 4.23
C GLU A 52 10.87 5.04 3.50
N LEU A 53 9.76 5.72 3.26
CA LEU A 53 8.63 5.17 2.53
C LEU A 53 9.00 4.79 1.10
N ILE A 54 9.72 5.67 0.38
CA ILE A 54 10.18 5.40 -0.99
C ILE A 54 11.11 4.20 -1.02
N PHE A 55 12.08 4.11 -0.11
CA PHE A 55 12.95 2.95 -0.02
C PHE A 55 12.16 1.67 0.29
N ASN A 56 11.20 1.73 1.19
CA ASN A 56 10.33 0.59 1.49
C ASN A 56 9.53 0.15 0.27
N LEU A 57 8.98 1.08 -0.49
CA LEU A 57 8.27 0.80 -1.74
C LEU A 57 9.18 0.11 -2.75
N VAL A 58 10.35 0.68 -3.04
CA VAL A 58 11.34 0.10 -3.98
C VAL A 58 11.74 -1.30 -3.53
N ASN A 59 12.03 -1.49 -2.25
CA ASN A 59 12.45 -2.77 -1.70
C ASN A 59 11.35 -3.83 -1.79
N ILE A 60 10.09 -3.48 -1.47
CA ILE A 60 8.97 -4.41 -1.56
C ILE A 60 8.70 -4.80 -3.01
N VAL A 61 8.65 -3.83 -3.90
CA VAL A 61 8.36 -4.08 -5.33
C VAL A 61 9.40 -4.97 -5.99
N ASN A 62 10.66 -4.80 -5.61
CA ASN A 62 11.78 -5.51 -6.22
C ASN A 62 12.27 -6.72 -5.40
N ASP A 63 11.53 -7.14 -4.37
CA ASP A 63 11.87 -8.28 -3.50
C ASP A 63 13.27 -8.16 -2.84
N ILE A 64 13.70 -6.91 -2.61
CA ILE A 64 14.99 -6.65 -1.96
C ILE A 64 14.86 -6.97 -0.47
N LYS A 65 15.65 -7.91 0.02
CA LYS A 65 15.66 -8.27 1.44
C LYS A 65 16.26 -7.13 2.27
N ILE A 66 15.45 -6.57 3.17
CA ILE A 66 15.95 -5.60 4.14
C ILE A 66 16.65 -6.39 5.25
N VAL A 67 17.97 -6.23 5.32
CA VAL A 67 18.77 -6.83 6.39
C VAL A 67 18.93 -5.81 7.49
N GLU A 68 18.46 -6.12 8.70
CA GLU A 68 18.72 -5.28 9.87
C GLU A 68 20.22 -5.27 10.17
N TRP A 69 20.88 -4.15 10.01
CA TRP A 69 22.33 -3.96 10.27
C TRP A 69 22.78 -4.56 11.62
N LYS A 70 21.92 -4.54 12.62
CA LYS A 70 22.21 -5.11 13.95
C LYS A 70 22.34 -6.63 13.96
N LYS A 71 21.88 -7.32 12.95
CA LYS A 71 21.95 -8.80 12.81
C LYS A 71 23.06 -9.27 11.89
N MET A 72 23.76 -8.36 11.21
CA MET A 72 24.89 -8.67 10.36
C MET A 72 26.11 -9.01 11.21
N LYS A 73 26.39 -10.29 11.37
CA LYS A 73 27.64 -10.74 12.00
C LYS A 73 28.85 -10.61 11.09
N ASN A 74 28.66 -10.61 9.77
CA ASN A 74 29.72 -10.45 8.76
C ASN A 74 29.20 -9.53 7.64
N ALA A 75 29.66 -8.29 7.61
CA ALA A 75 29.27 -7.30 6.60
C ALA A 75 29.67 -7.66 5.16
N LYS A 76 30.60 -8.63 4.98
CA LYS A 76 31.13 -9.02 3.67
C LYS A 76 30.16 -9.83 2.79
N ASP A 77 29.11 -10.41 3.37
CA ASP A 77 28.24 -11.32 2.64
C ASP A 77 27.04 -10.66 1.99
N ILE A 78 26.85 -9.34 2.13
CA ILE A 78 25.62 -8.63 1.72
C ILE A 78 25.91 -7.24 1.16
N GLU A 79 27.05 -7.04 0.51
CA GLU A 79 27.20 -5.85 -0.31
C GLU A 79 26.38 -6.07 -1.60
N PRO A 80 25.33 -5.24 -1.85
CA PRO A 80 24.67 -5.28 -3.13
C PRO A 80 25.71 -4.99 -4.21
N ALA A 81 25.68 -5.75 -5.31
CA ALA A 81 26.55 -5.51 -6.44
C ALA A 81 26.38 -4.05 -6.88
N ASP A 82 27.52 -3.37 -7.10
CA ASP A 82 27.53 -1.98 -7.56
C ASP A 82 26.80 -1.87 -8.90
N ASP A 83 25.92 -0.87 -9.00
CA ASP A 83 25.26 -0.51 -10.25
C ASP A 83 26.13 0.51 -11.00
N GLU A 84 27.14 0.01 -11.71
CA GLU A 84 28.18 0.84 -12.33
C GLU A 84 27.62 1.80 -13.40
N ASN A 85 26.57 1.39 -14.13
CA ASN A 85 26.00 2.12 -15.27
C ASN A 85 24.60 2.69 -15.01
N GLY A 86 23.95 2.32 -13.92
CA GLY A 86 22.60 2.73 -13.54
C GLY A 86 21.47 1.89 -14.14
N ASP A 87 21.77 0.78 -14.80
CA ASP A 87 20.76 -0.05 -15.45
C ASP A 87 19.86 -0.75 -14.43
N SER A 88 20.43 -1.27 -13.33
CA SER A 88 19.67 -1.89 -12.24
C SER A 88 18.77 -0.88 -11.54
N THR A 89 19.29 0.33 -11.30
CA THR A 89 18.49 1.44 -10.73
C THR A 89 17.30 1.78 -11.62
N LEU A 90 17.52 1.88 -12.93
CA LEU A 90 16.44 2.13 -13.90
C LEU A 90 15.39 1.01 -13.91
N GLU A 91 15.81 -0.24 -13.86
CA GLU A 91 14.90 -1.38 -13.82
C GLU A 91 14.03 -1.35 -12.54
N TYR A 92 14.67 -1.12 -11.38
CA TYR A 92 13.96 -1.02 -10.10
C TYR A 92 12.95 0.11 -10.09
N LEU A 93 13.31 1.28 -10.57
CA LEU A 93 12.40 2.43 -10.64
C LEU A 93 11.26 2.21 -11.62
N LYS A 94 11.49 1.59 -12.78
CA LYS A 94 10.43 1.24 -13.75
C LYS A 94 9.41 0.28 -13.14
N LYS A 95 9.86 -0.75 -12.44
CA LYS A 95 8.96 -1.69 -11.73
C LYS A 95 8.19 -0.96 -10.63
N THR A 96 8.86 -0.09 -9.88
CA THR A 96 8.24 0.70 -8.81
C THR A 96 7.19 1.64 -9.36
N LYS A 97 7.50 2.38 -10.44
CA LYS A 97 6.53 3.24 -11.11
C LYS A 97 5.30 2.45 -11.58
N LYS A 98 5.49 1.31 -12.21
CA LYS A 98 4.37 0.45 -12.65
C LYS A 98 3.44 0.08 -11.50
N ILE A 99 3.94 -0.26 -10.33
CA ILE A 99 3.10 -0.57 -9.16
C ILE A 99 2.42 0.69 -8.63
N ALA A 100 3.13 1.83 -8.60
CA ALA A 100 2.52 3.11 -8.22
C ALA A 100 1.39 3.50 -9.18
N ASP A 101 1.57 3.35 -10.50
CA ASP A 101 0.53 3.57 -11.52
C ASP A 101 -0.69 2.64 -11.29
N ILE A 102 -0.48 1.38 -10.96
CA ILE A 102 -1.59 0.46 -10.66
C ILE A 102 -2.38 0.93 -9.42
N ILE A 103 -1.72 1.40 -8.39
CA ILE A 103 -2.35 1.82 -7.14
C ILE A 103 -3.04 3.17 -7.28
N ALA A 104 -2.36 4.16 -7.85
CA ALA A 104 -2.72 5.57 -7.81
C ALA A 104 -3.07 6.18 -9.17
N GLY A 105 -2.74 5.53 -10.27
CA GLY A 105 -2.98 6.07 -11.60
C GLY A 105 -4.45 6.06 -12.02
N ASP A 106 -4.74 6.74 -13.11
CA ASP A 106 -6.06 6.90 -13.74
C ASP A 106 -6.23 6.10 -15.04
N GLU A 107 -5.22 5.32 -15.41
CA GLU A 107 -5.24 4.48 -16.60
C GLU A 107 -6.18 3.28 -16.44
N ASN A 108 -6.62 2.70 -17.57
CA ASN A 108 -7.52 1.53 -17.61
C ASN A 108 -7.01 0.30 -16.84
N TYR A 109 -5.71 0.22 -16.58
CA TYR A 109 -5.08 -0.83 -15.79
C TYR A 109 -4.80 -0.40 -14.33
N SER A 110 -5.19 0.80 -13.96
CA SER A 110 -5.01 1.33 -12.62
C SER A 110 -6.22 1.03 -11.75
N LEU A 111 -5.98 0.83 -10.46
CA LEU A 111 -7.04 0.65 -9.48
C LEU A 111 -7.59 1.99 -8.98
N GLY A 112 -6.81 3.07 -9.01
CA GLY A 112 -7.20 4.37 -8.49
C GLY A 112 -7.76 4.24 -7.06
N LEU A 113 -6.97 3.68 -6.14
CA LEU A 113 -7.45 3.39 -4.79
C LEU A 113 -7.68 4.68 -4.00
N SER A 114 -8.82 4.79 -3.33
CA SER A 114 -9.09 5.93 -2.46
C SER A 114 -8.16 5.96 -1.25
N PRO A 115 -7.29 6.98 -1.08
CA PRO A 115 -6.33 7.03 0.01
C PRO A 115 -7.00 6.95 1.39
N ILE A 116 -8.13 7.61 1.58
CA ILE A 116 -8.85 7.65 2.85
C ILE A 116 -9.38 6.28 3.26
N VAL A 117 -9.74 5.45 2.30
CA VAL A 117 -10.22 4.08 2.55
C VAL A 117 -9.07 3.16 2.94
N TYR A 118 -7.97 3.22 2.20
CA TYR A 118 -6.90 2.23 2.30
C TYR A 118 -5.76 2.63 3.22
N PHE A 119 -5.40 3.92 3.27
CA PHE A 119 -4.11 4.36 3.83
C PHE A 119 -4.22 5.29 5.03
N TYR A 120 -5.42 5.70 5.41
CA TYR A 120 -5.62 6.57 6.56
C TYR A 120 -6.50 5.91 7.62
N SER A 121 -6.17 6.15 8.89
CA SER A 121 -7.01 5.73 10.01
C SER A 121 -8.24 6.63 10.14
N ILE A 122 -9.16 6.25 11.03
CA ILE A 122 -10.34 7.07 11.37
C ILE A 122 -9.94 8.46 11.89
N ASP A 123 -8.78 8.55 12.57
CA ASP A 123 -8.24 9.82 13.09
C ASP A 123 -7.49 10.62 12.01
N GLY A 124 -7.60 10.27 10.73
CA GLY A 124 -6.91 10.92 9.61
C GLY A 124 -5.38 10.73 9.62
N ARG A 125 -4.85 9.77 10.36
CA ARG A 125 -3.41 9.48 10.41
C ARG A 125 -3.02 8.50 9.33
N TYR A 126 -1.97 8.84 8.58
CA TYR A 126 -1.41 7.96 7.57
C TYR A 126 -0.87 6.66 8.17
N GLN A 127 -1.22 5.54 7.54
CA GLN A 127 -0.89 4.19 7.97
C GLN A 127 0.11 3.53 6.99
N ILE A 128 1.40 3.82 7.17
CA ILE A 128 2.47 3.26 6.32
C ILE A 128 2.39 1.73 6.17
N THR A 129 1.97 1.03 7.22
CA THR A 129 1.87 -0.43 7.21
C THR A 129 0.75 -0.93 6.28
N ALA A 130 -0.36 -0.20 6.21
CA ALA A 130 -1.45 -0.50 5.29
C ALA A 130 -1.02 -0.25 3.84
N PHE A 131 -0.31 0.85 3.57
CA PHE A 131 0.27 1.13 2.26
C PHE A 131 1.22 0.02 1.81
N MET A 132 2.18 -0.37 2.66
CA MET A 132 3.10 -1.47 2.37
C MET A 132 2.37 -2.80 2.09
N ALA A 133 1.27 -3.07 2.82
CA ALA A 133 0.47 -4.27 2.63
C ALA A 133 -0.26 -4.28 1.28
N ILE A 134 -0.78 -3.13 0.84
CA ILE A 134 -1.40 -2.98 -0.49
C ILE A 134 -0.35 -3.10 -1.60
N VAL A 135 0.83 -2.50 -1.45
CA VAL A 135 1.92 -2.67 -2.41
C VAL A 135 2.28 -4.15 -2.57
N GLU A 136 2.44 -4.89 -1.46
CA GLU A 136 2.75 -6.32 -1.49
C GLU A 136 1.60 -7.13 -2.12
N LEU A 137 0.35 -6.77 -1.87
CA LEU A 137 -0.82 -7.42 -2.45
C LEU A 137 -0.88 -7.22 -3.96
N VAL A 138 -0.81 -5.96 -4.41
CA VAL A 138 -0.96 -5.57 -5.82
C VAL A 138 0.23 -6.04 -6.67
N LYS A 139 1.43 -6.03 -6.10
CA LYS A 139 2.64 -6.56 -6.75
C LYS A 139 2.45 -7.99 -7.26
N GLY A 140 1.71 -8.80 -6.50
CA GLY A 140 1.45 -10.21 -6.82
C GLY A 140 0.28 -10.45 -7.78
N TYR A 141 -0.46 -9.40 -8.17
CA TYR A 141 -1.66 -9.58 -8.98
C TYR A 141 -1.35 -10.02 -10.40
N THR A 142 -1.99 -11.11 -10.81
CA THR A 142 -2.17 -11.46 -12.23
C THR A 142 -3.30 -10.62 -12.83
N LYS A 143 -3.50 -10.71 -14.16
CA LYS A 143 -4.67 -10.07 -14.81
C LYS A 143 -6.00 -10.60 -14.26
N ASP A 144 -6.05 -11.87 -13.91
CA ASP A 144 -7.24 -12.52 -13.36
C ASP A 144 -7.51 -12.02 -11.93
N ASP A 145 -6.48 -11.88 -11.10
CA ASP A 145 -6.61 -11.33 -9.76
C ASP A 145 -7.06 -9.88 -9.79
N PHE A 146 -6.53 -9.08 -10.70
CA PHE A 146 -6.95 -7.69 -10.92
C PHE A 146 -8.45 -7.63 -11.26
N PHE A 147 -8.90 -8.45 -12.22
CA PHE A 147 -10.30 -8.50 -12.62
C PHE A 147 -11.20 -8.96 -11.45
N LYS A 148 -10.83 -10.03 -10.76
CA LYS A 148 -11.56 -10.52 -9.58
C LYS A 148 -11.67 -9.47 -8.48
N PHE A 149 -10.57 -8.78 -8.20
CA PHE A 149 -10.57 -7.70 -7.22
C PHE A 149 -11.50 -6.56 -7.62
N THR A 150 -11.49 -6.16 -8.88
CA THR A 150 -12.37 -5.09 -9.38
C THR A 150 -13.85 -5.42 -9.15
N ILE A 151 -14.25 -6.68 -9.32
CA ILE A 151 -15.64 -7.12 -9.10
C ILE A 151 -16.05 -6.95 -7.63
N ILE A 152 -15.19 -7.28 -6.69
CA ILE A 152 -15.51 -7.29 -5.25
C ILE A 152 -15.06 -6.03 -4.51
N ARG A 153 -14.44 -5.10 -5.22
CA ARG A 153 -13.80 -3.92 -4.66
C ARG A 153 -14.72 -3.13 -3.72
N GLY A 154 -15.96 -2.85 -4.15
CA GLY A 154 -16.92 -2.10 -3.34
C GLY A 154 -17.17 -2.77 -2.00
N MET A 155 -17.43 -4.09 -1.99
CA MET A 155 -17.62 -4.86 -0.76
C MET A 155 -16.35 -4.89 0.13
N PHE A 156 -15.18 -4.94 -0.49
CA PHE A 156 -13.92 -4.91 0.25
C PHE A 156 -13.69 -3.55 0.89
N GLU A 157 -13.96 -2.46 0.17
CA GLU A 157 -13.86 -1.09 0.68
C GLU A 157 -14.86 -0.84 1.82
N GLU A 158 -16.11 -1.28 1.68
CA GLU A 158 -17.12 -1.24 2.75
C GLU A 158 -16.64 -1.97 4.02
N PHE A 159 -16.06 -3.17 3.85
CA PHE A 159 -15.51 -3.92 4.97
C PHE A 159 -14.37 -3.17 5.65
N LEU A 160 -13.44 -2.59 4.88
CA LEU A 160 -12.32 -1.81 5.42
C LEU A 160 -12.78 -0.55 6.15
N VAL A 161 -13.80 0.13 5.64
CA VAL A 161 -14.38 1.32 6.28
C VAL A 161 -15.09 0.94 7.57
N LYS A 162 -15.90 -0.10 7.52
CA LYS A 162 -16.67 -0.57 8.68
C LYS A 162 -15.77 -1.07 9.81
N TYR A 163 -14.65 -1.70 9.49
CA TYR A 163 -13.73 -2.30 10.45
C TYR A 163 -12.34 -1.65 10.45
N LYS A 164 -12.27 -0.32 10.38
CA LYS A 164 -11.01 0.44 10.34
C LYS A 164 -10.02 0.09 11.46
N SER A 165 -10.52 -0.33 12.63
CA SER A 165 -9.69 -0.67 13.80
C SER A 165 -8.80 -1.89 13.60
N ILE A 166 -9.12 -2.81 12.68
CA ILE A 166 -8.39 -4.07 12.51
C ILE A 166 -6.91 -3.88 12.18
N ILE A 167 -6.58 -2.88 11.34
CA ILE A 167 -5.18 -2.56 11.03
C ILE A 167 -4.45 -2.10 12.29
N LYS A 168 -5.07 -1.20 13.07
CA LYS A 168 -4.53 -0.72 14.34
C LYS A 168 -4.30 -1.85 15.34
N GLN A 169 -5.21 -2.82 15.42
CA GLN A 169 -5.08 -3.99 16.29
C GLN A 169 -3.86 -4.84 15.92
N ILE A 170 -3.61 -5.08 14.61
CA ILE A 170 -2.43 -5.80 14.14
C ILE A 170 -1.15 -5.03 14.46
N VAL A 171 -1.13 -3.74 14.14
CA VAL A 171 0.05 -2.87 14.37
C VAL A 171 0.37 -2.77 15.87
N SER A 172 -0.65 -2.67 16.71
CA SER A 172 -0.45 -2.63 18.19
C SER A 172 0.18 -3.92 18.71
N LYS A 173 -0.14 -5.06 18.12
CA LYS A 173 0.39 -6.35 18.58
C LYS A 173 1.79 -6.64 18.06
N TYR A 174 2.08 -6.29 16.81
CA TYR A 174 3.32 -6.73 16.12
C TYR A 174 4.28 -5.59 15.77
N GLY A 175 3.85 -4.34 15.92
CA GLY A 175 4.59 -3.15 15.50
C GLY A 175 4.25 -2.70 14.08
N SER A 176 4.68 -1.49 13.73
CA SER A 176 4.42 -0.87 12.42
C SER A 176 5.43 -1.29 11.35
N GLY A 177 5.14 -0.93 10.10
CA GLY A 177 6.03 -1.10 8.95
C GLY A 177 6.34 -2.57 8.67
N HIS A 178 7.62 -2.88 8.49
CA HIS A 178 8.10 -4.23 8.13
C HIS A 178 7.69 -5.35 9.08
N LYS A 179 7.35 -5.02 10.33
CA LYS A 179 6.98 -6.04 11.33
C LYS A 179 5.61 -6.66 11.09
N SER A 180 4.69 -5.94 10.44
CA SER A 180 3.30 -6.39 10.31
C SER A 180 2.66 -6.25 8.93
N TYR A 181 3.28 -5.58 7.95
CA TYR A 181 2.64 -5.37 6.65
C TYR A 181 2.26 -6.68 5.94
N LYS A 182 3.09 -7.73 6.02
CA LYS A 182 2.76 -9.05 5.44
C LYS A 182 1.57 -9.71 6.12
N ARG A 183 1.37 -9.46 7.43
CA ARG A 183 0.18 -9.94 8.14
C ARG A 183 -1.07 -9.22 7.69
N ILE A 184 -0.99 -7.91 7.51
CA ILE A 184 -2.11 -7.13 6.96
C ILE A 184 -2.42 -7.57 5.53
N GLN A 185 -1.42 -7.77 4.70
CA GLN A 185 -1.59 -8.32 3.34
C GLN A 185 -2.26 -9.70 3.39
N SER A 186 -1.85 -10.60 4.27
CA SER A 186 -2.48 -11.91 4.44
C SER A 186 -3.92 -11.81 4.93
N LEU A 187 -4.24 -10.84 5.79
CA LEU A 187 -5.61 -10.56 6.19
C LEU A 187 -6.44 -10.06 4.99
N PHE A 188 -5.90 -9.17 4.17
CA PHE A 188 -6.58 -8.70 2.97
C PHE A 188 -6.87 -9.85 1.99
N VAL A 189 -5.91 -10.75 1.78
CA VAL A 189 -6.12 -11.96 0.96
C VAL A 189 -7.24 -12.83 1.54
N LEU A 190 -7.29 -13.01 2.86
CA LEU A 190 -8.36 -13.78 3.51
C LEU A 190 -9.73 -13.13 3.30
N ILE A 191 -9.85 -11.82 3.48
CA ILE A 191 -11.10 -11.07 3.25
C ILE A 191 -11.51 -11.17 1.78
N ILE A 192 -10.60 -10.91 0.85
CA ILE A 192 -10.83 -10.99 -0.61
C ILE A 192 -11.31 -12.40 -0.99
N SER A 193 -10.65 -13.44 -0.49
CA SER A 193 -11.03 -14.83 -0.73
C SER A 193 -12.43 -15.14 -0.20
N GLY A 194 -12.75 -14.61 0.99
CA GLY A 194 -14.10 -14.71 1.56
C GLY A 194 -15.15 -14.03 0.68
N LEU A 195 -14.87 -12.82 0.18
CA LEU A 195 -15.76 -12.08 -0.70
C LEU A 195 -16.02 -12.77 -2.04
N LEU A 196 -15.00 -13.43 -2.60
CA LEU A 196 -15.08 -14.18 -3.86
C LEU A 196 -15.75 -15.55 -3.70
N ALA A 197 -15.80 -16.12 -2.51
CA ALA A 197 -16.42 -17.41 -2.25
C ALA A 197 -17.96 -17.34 -2.44
N LYS A 198 -18.60 -18.47 -2.72
CA LYS A 198 -20.07 -18.55 -2.73
C LYS A 198 -20.59 -18.35 -1.30
N THR A 199 -21.65 -17.55 -1.17
CA THR A 199 -22.31 -17.32 0.13
C THR A 199 -23.01 -18.59 0.57
N LYS A 200 -22.92 -18.93 1.84
CA LYS A 200 -23.68 -20.03 2.46
C LYS A 200 -25.12 -19.56 2.74
N ASP A 201 -26.05 -20.47 2.61
CA ASP A 201 -27.45 -20.15 2.86
C ASP A 201 -27.66 -19.73 4.33
N GLY A 202 -28.34 -18.60 4.52
CA GLY A 202 -28.74 -18.10 5.84
C GLY A 202 -27.64 -17.37 6.63
N ILE A 203 -26.45 -17.19 6.09
CA ILE A 203 -25.34 -16.46 6.75
C ILE A 203 -24.96 -15.25 5.89
N SER A 204 -24.72 -14.10 6.51
CA SER A 204 -24.24 -12.94 5.79
C SER A 204 -22.79 -13.15 5.34
N LYS A 205 -22.41 -12.55 4.22
CA LYS A 205 -21.02 -12.59 3.72
C LYS A 205 -20.02 -12.05 4.73
N GLU A 206 -20.41 -11.04 5.46
CA GLU A 206 -19.62 -10.42 6.51
C GLU A 206 -19.35 -11.38 7.67
N ASP A 207 -20.37 -12.12 8.11
CA ASP A 207 -20.24 -13.11 9.18
C ASP A 207 -19.34 -14.27 8.76
N GLU A 208 -19.45 -14.74 7.51
CA GLU A 208 -18.55 -15.75 6.96
C GLU A 208 -17.06 -15.29 7.00
N ILE A 209 -16.81 -14.02 6.68
CA ILE A 209 -15.47 -13.46 6.73
C ILE A 209 -14.96 -13.39 8.18
N TRP A 210 -15.81 -12.95 9.12
CA TRP A 210 -15.44 -12.91 10.53
C TRP A 210 -15.24 -14.30 11.13
N ASP A 211 -16.00 -15.30 10.73
CA ASP A 211 -15.77 -16.69 11.13
C ASP A 211 -14.42 -17.20 10.61
N ALA A 212 -14.04 -16.85 9.37
CA ALA A 212 -12.74 -17.18 8.82
C ALA A 212 -11.61 -16.47 9.56
N ILE A 213 -11.76 -15.19 9.91
CA ILE A 213 -10.80 -14.42 10.71
C ILE A 213 -10.62 -15.06 12.10
N ASN A 214 -11.72 -15.37 12.78
CA ASN A 214 -11.72 -15.94 14.14
C ASN A 214 -11.15 -17.37 14.18
N SER A 215 -11.27 -18.11 13.09
CA SER A 215 -10.72 -19.46 12.95
C SER A 215 -9.25 -19.45 12.55
N HIS A 216 -8.73 -18.32 12.02
CA HIS A 216 -7.36 -18.26 11.55
C HIS A 216 -6.37 -18.06 12.70
N LYS A 217 -5.34 -18.91 12.78
CA LYS A 217 -4.34 -18.91 13.88
C LYS A 217 -3.70 -17.55 14.16
N ASP A 218 -3.47 -16.76 13.12
CA ASP A 218 -2.79 -15.48 13.21
C ASP A 218 -3.74 -14.30 13.44
N PHE A 219 -5.08 -14.48 13.27
CA PHE A 219 -6.06 -13.39 13.33
C PHE A 219 -7.15 -13.57 14.38
N LYS A 220 -7.28 -14.74 15.01
CA LYS A 220 -8.30 -15.04 16.03
C LYS A 220 -8.37 -14.08 17.23
N TYR A 221 -7.37 -13.22 17.42
CA TYR A 221 -7.35 -12.19 18.45
C TYR A 221 -7.98 -10.87 18.01
N LEU A 222 -8.28 -10.71 16.72
CA LEU A 222 -8.92 -9.52 16.20
C LEU A 222 -10.35 -9.43 16.73
N ARG A 223 -10.73 -8.22 17.14
CA ARG A 223 -12.06 -7.94 17.61
C ARG A 223 -12.88 -7.31 16.51
N ARG A 224 -14.13 -7.76 16.39
CA ARG A 224 -15.13 -7.16 15.51
C ARG A 224 -15.63 -5.87 16.14
N GLU A 225 -14.90 -4.78 15.91
CA GLU A 225 -15.23 -3.45 16.37
C GLU A 225 -15.65 -2.61 15.18
N GLU A 226 -16.95 -2.36 15.07
CA GLU A 226 -17.47 -1.50 14.01
C GLU A 226 -17.05 -0.07 14.28
N THR A 227 -16.67 0.62 13.22
CA THR A 227 -16.39 2.05 13.26
C THR A 227 -17.72 2.77 13.39
N GLU A 228 -17.96 3.42 14.52
CA GLU A 228 -19.04 4.39 14.63
C GLU A 228 -18.72 5.53 13.66
N MET A 229 -19.26 5.45 12.46
CA MET A 229 -19.30 6.60 11.57
C MET A 229 -20.45 7.47 12.07
N GLU A 230 -20.15 8.43 12.94
CA GLU A 230 -20.98 9.62 12.92
C GLU A 230 -21.02 10.07 11.45
N PRO A 231 -22.21 10.44 10.90
CA PRO A 231 -22.25 11.01 9.58
C PRO A 231 -21.36 12.24 9.62
N VAL A 232 -20.09 12.07 9.22
CA VAL A 232 -19.20 13.20 8.97
C VAL A 232 -19.84 13.87 7.79
N VAL A 233 -20.68 14.86 8.07
CA VAL A 233 -21.01 15.89 7.12
C VAL A 233 -19.66 16.51 6.81
N ILE A 234 -19.03 16.04 5.74
CA ILE A 234 -17.85 16.66 5.18
C ILE A 234 -18.35 18.02 4.72
N CYS A 235 -18.35 18.98 5.63
CA CYS A 235 -18.46 20.39 5.28
C CYS A 235 -17.19 20.70 4.50
N PHE A 236 -17.28 20.61 3.18
CA PHE A 236 -16.33 21.26 2.29
C PHE A 236 -16.40 22.74 2.63
N GLN A 237 -15.48 23.22 3.47
CA GLN A 237 -15.22 24.64 3.53
C GLN A 237 -14.60 25.02 2.19
N ILE A 238 -15.42 25.60 1.35
CA ILE A 238 -15.01 26.30 0.13
C ILE A 238 -14.26 27.54 0.61
N PHE A 239 -12.95 27.57 0.47
CA PHE A 239 -12.13 28.76 0.57
C PHE A 239 -11.74 29.21 -0.84
#